data_f0b1d5532f9cfab2673a71c3c091ed5b
#
_entry.id   f0b1d5532f9cfab2673a71c3c091ed5b
#
_cell.length_a   1.000
_cell.length_b   1.000
_cell.length_c   1.000
_cell.angle_alpha   90.00
_cell.angle_beta   90.00
_cell.angle_gamma   90.00
#
_symmetry.space_group_name_H-M   'P 1'
#
loop_
_entity.id
_entity.type
_entity.pdbx_description
1 polymer ?
#
loop_
_entity_poly.entity_id
_entity_poly.type
_entity_poly.pdbx_seq_one_letter_code
_entity_poly.pdbx_strand_id
1 'polypeptide(L)'
;MNQFKRHLSAPSTFAKIYISGPIDVIKQTCRHWCKENPSCVNVSETSFIYCGGEETGAVVEFLNYPKFSTSAKEIFFKAKALGFKLKESTAQDSFLITTPEYTHWWSDREQKWTSAELVRSSL
;
A
#
# COMPACT_ATOMS: atom_id res chain seq x y z
N MET A 1 12.69 -25.36 -27.42
CA MET A 1 13.57 -24.61 -26.52
C MET A 1 13.17 -23.14 -26.48
N ASN A 2 13.00 -22.61 -25.29
CA ASN A 2 12.65 -21.21 -25.12
C ASN A 2 13.89 -20.34 -25.18
N GLN A 3 13.80 -19.30 -25.95
CA GLN A 3 14.85 -18.31 -25.99
C GLN A 3 14.27 -16.97 -25.57
N PHE A 4 14.87 -16.38 -24.53
CA PHE A 4 14.47 -15.08 -24.08
C PHE A 4 15.14 -14.02 -24.95
N LYS A 5 14.34 -13.14 -25.53
CA LYS A 5 14.87 -12.02 -26.30
C LYS A 5 15.40 -10.91 -25.39
N ARG A 6 14.88 -10.86 -24.18
CA ARG A 6 15.33 -9.87 -23.20
C ARG A 6 15.25 -10.47 -21.81
N HIS A 7 16.21 -10.11 -21.00
CA HIS A 7 16.20 -10.37 -19.56
C HIS A 7 16.76 -9.14 -18.87
N LEU A 8 15.97 -8.57 -17.99
CA LEU A 8 16.34 -7.40 -17.19
C LEU A 8 16.19 -7.74 -15.72
N SER A 9 17.01 -7.12 -14.91
CA SER A 9 16.87 -7.22 -13.46
C SER A 9 17.02 -5.85 -12.83
N ALA A 10 16.48 -5.70 -11.64
CA ALA A 10 16.56 -4.48 -10.86
C ALA A 10 16.60 -4.85 -9.38
N PRO A 11 17.10 -3.96 -8.51
CA PRO A 11 17.01 -4.19 -7.07
C PRO A 11 15.57 -4.44 -6.64
N SER A 12 15.36 -5.43 -5.77
CA SER A 12 14.03 -5.80 -5.28
C SER A 12 13.57 -4.82 -4.21
N THR A 13 13.38 -3.57 -4.59
CA THR A 13 12.78 -2.61 -3.70
C THR A 13 11.28 -2.55 -3.96
N PHE A 14 10.50 -2.28 -2.92
CA PHE A 14 9.05 -2.23 -3.02
C PHE A 14 8.46 -1.33 -1.94
N ALA A 15 7.18 -1.02 -2.08
CA ALA A 15 6.40 -0.41 -1.02
C ALA A 15 5.00 -1.01 -1.05
N LYS A 16 4.50 -1.42 0.11
CA LYS A 16 3.16 -1.99 0.26
C LYS A 16 2.33 -1.09 1.14
N ILE A 17 1.17 -0.69 0.62
CA ILE A 17 0.19 0.09 1.36
C ILE A 17 -0.84 -0.86 1.94
N TYR A 18 -1.06 -0.79 3.25
CA TYR A 18 -2.09 -1.56 3.94
C TYR A 18 -3.19 -0.60 4.33
N ILE A 19 -4.40 -0.83 3.83
CA ILE A 19 -5.53 0.04 4.12
C ILE A 19 -6.84 -0.75 4.17
N SER A 20 -7.68 -0.41 5.15
CA SER A 20 -9.02 -0.96 5.27
C SER A 20 -9.97 -0.21 4.35
N GLY A 21 -11.04 -0.86 3.95
CA GLY A 21 -12.07 -0.23 3.15
C GLY A 21 -12.63 -1.16 2.08
N PRO A 22 -13.66 -0.71 1.36
CA PRO A 22 -14.26 -1.50 0.29
C PRO A 22 -13.27 -1.71 -0.86
N ILE A 23 -13.14 -2.95 -1.30
CA ILE A 23 -12.19 -3.30 -2.37
C ILE A 23 -12.49 -2.56 -3.67
N ASP A 24 -13.77 -2.32 -3.96
CA ASP A 24 -14.16 -1.62 -5.17
C ASP A 24 -13.67 -0.17 -5.18
N VAL A 25 -13.77 0.50 -4.04
CA VAL A 25 -13.30 1.89 -3.88
C VAL A 25 -11.78 1.93 -3.99
N ILE A 26 -11.11 0.97 -3.36
CA ILE A 26 -9.64 0.88 -3.41
C ILE A 26 -9.17 0.71 -4.85
N LYS A 27 -9.75 -0.23 -5.58
CA LYS A 27 -9.38 -0.48 -6.97
C LYS A 27 -9.65 0.73 -7.85
N GLN A 28 -10.79 1.38 -7.68
CA GLN A 28 -11.14 2.54 -8.48
C GLN A 28 -10.17 3.71 -8.23
N THR A 29 -9.83 3.93 -6.97
CA THR A 29 -8.84 4.96 -6.62
C THR A 29 -7.48 4.66 -7.25
N CYS A 30 -7.06 3.39 -7.23
CA CYS A 30 -5.81 2.98 -7.87
C CYS A 30 -5.84 3.19 -9.38
N ARG A 31 -6.95 2.87 -10.04
CA ARG A 31 -7.10 3.09 -11.48
C ARG A 31 -6.93 4.57 -11.84
N HIS A 32 -7.62 5.45 -11.13
CA HIS A 32 -7.53 6.88 -11.35
C HIS A 32 -6.14 7.42 -11.10
N TRP A 33 -5.55 7.02 -9.98
CA TRP A 33 -4.22 7.50 -9.61
C TRP A 33 -3.16 7.07 -10.62
N CYS A 34 -3.18 5.79 -11.03
CA CYS A 34 -2.22 5.26 -11.98
C CYS A 34 -2.36 5.88 -13.37
N LYS A 35 -3.57 6.31 -13.74
CA LYS A 35 -3.80 6.99 -15.01
C LYS A 35 -3.15 8.37 -15.02
N GLU A 36 -3.25 9.10 -13.91
CA GLU A 36 -2.65 10.42 -13.77
C GLU A 36 -1.14 10.36 -13.48
N ASN A 37 -0.71 9.28 -12.83
CA ASN A 37 0.68 9.05 -12.43
C ASN A 37 1.11 7.70 -13.00
N PRO A 38 1.56 7.64 -14.28
CA PRO A 38 1.83 6.36 -14.93
C PRO A 38 2.62 5.40 -14.06
N SER A 39 1.94 4.37 -13.59
CA SER A 39 2.48 3.41 -12.63
C SER A 39 1.69 2.11 -12.74
N CYS A 40 2.27 1.04 -12.20
CA CYS A 40 1.60 -0.24 -12.09
C CYS A 40 1.60 -0.64 -10.61
N VAL A 41 0.43 -0.98 -10.09
CA VAL A 41 0.30 -1.47 -8.72
C VAL A 41 -0.40 -2.81 -8.71
N ASN A 42 -0.08 -3.63 -7.72
CA ASN A 42 -0.76 -4.89 -7.48
C ASN A 42 -1.71 -4.68 -6.30
N VAL A 43 -2.96 -5.08 -6.48
CA VAL A 43 -3.98 -4.94 -5.44
C VAL A 43 -4.41 -6.33 -5.00
N SER A 44 -4.22 -6.65 -3.73
CA SER A 44 -4.63 -7.92 -3.14
C SER A 44 -5.63 -7.65 -2.03
N GLU A 45 -6.80 -8.27 -2.12
CA GLU A 45 -7.80 -8.18 -1.06
C GLU A 45 -7.30 -8.92 0.17
N THR A 46 -7.55 -8.35 1.35
CA THR A 46 -7.13 -8.94 2.61
C THR A 46 -8.12 -8.66 3.72
N SER A 47 -7.97 -9.38 4.83
CA SER A 47 -8.72 -9.15 6.04
C SER A 47 -7.75 -8.79 7.16
N PHE A 48 -8.09 -7.75 7.91
CA PHE A 48 -7.36 -7.35 9.11
C PHE A 48 -8.12 -7.87 10.30
N ILE A 49 -7.56 -8.84 11.00
CA ILE A 49 -8.19 -9.49 12.14
C ILE A 49 -7.45 -9.10 13.41
N TYR A 50 -8.20 -8.57 14.37
CA TYR A 50 -7.63 -8.09 15.62
C TYR A 50 -8.55 -8.45 16.78
N CYS A 51 -8.12 -8.16 17.99
CA CYS A 51 -8.90 -8.49 19.18
C CYS A 51 -10.25 -7.75 19.17
N GLY A 52 -11.32 -8.52 19.00
CA GLY A 52 -12.68 -7.99 19.03
C GLY A 52 -13.23 -7.53 17.69
N GLY A 53 -12.51 -7.75 16.59
CA GLY A 53 -13.02 -7.32 15.31
C GLY A 53 -12.25 -7.79 14.08
N GLU A 54 -12.81 -7.42 12.95
CA GLU A 54 -12.24 -7.75 11.65
C GLU A 54 -12.66 -6.68 10.66
N GLU A 55 -11.75 -6.31 9.77
CA GLU A 55 -12.04 -5.37 8.68
C GLU A 55 -11.50 -5.94 7.38
N THR A 56 -12.23 -5.69 6.29
CA THR A 56 -11.73 -6.00 4.97
C THR A 56 -10.96 -4.81 4.42
N GLY A 57 -10.04 -5.08 3.54
CA GLY A 57 -9.25 -4.04 2.90
C GLY A 57 -8.35 -4.62 1.84
N ALA A 58 -7.22 -3.97 1.61
CA ALA A 58 -6.29 -4.41 0.59
C ALA A 58 -4.85 -4.09 0.94
N VAL A 59 -3.96 -4.81 0.29
CA VAL A 59 -2.55 -4.47 0.19
C VAL A 59 -2.33 -3.98 -1.24
N VAL A 60 -1.85 -2.76 -1.38
CA VAL A 60 -1.56 -2.14 -2.67
C VAL A 60 -0.04 -2.03 -2.78
N GLU A 61 0.54 -2.74 -3.73
CA GLU A 61 1.99 -2.88 -3.82
C GLU A 61 2.58 -2.21 -5.05
N PHE A 62 3.63 -1.43 -4.82
CA PHE A 62 4.52 -0.92 -5.87
C PHE A 62 5.75 -1.81 -5.93
N LEU A 63 6.01 -2.40 -7.09
CA LEU A 63 7.22 -3.17 -7.35
C LEU A 63 8.20 -2.33 -8.17
N ASN A 64 9.48 -2.67 -8.06
CA ASN A 64 10.48 -2.09 -8.93
C ASN A 64 10.58 -2.92 -10.20
N TYR A 65 9.77 -2.59 -11.20
CA TYR A 65 9.79 -3.30 -12.47
C TYR A 65 11.09 -3.01 -13.22
N PRO A 66 11.85 -4.04 -13.61
CA PRO A 66 13.14 -3.84 -14.29
C PRO A 66 13.06 -2.96 -15.53
N LYS A 67 11.97 -3.04 -16.28
CA LYS A 67 11.77 -2.20 -17.48
C LYS A 67 11.68 -0.71 -17.13
N PHE A 68 11.18 -0.38 -15.94
CA PHE A 68 10.99 1.00 -15.46
C PHE A 68 11.63 1.17 -14.09
N SER A 69 12.84 0.63 -13.93
CA SER A 69 13.53 0.65 -12.66
C SER A 69 13.73 2.07 -12.13
N THR A 70 13.50 2.23 -10.84
CA THR A 70 13.65 3.51 -10.17
C THR A 70 14.21 3.29 -8.76
N SER A 71 14.38 4.36 -8.01
CA SER A 71 14.95 4.29 -6.67
C SER A 71 13.92 3.89 -5.63
N ALA A 72 14.40 3.38 -4.50
CA ALA A 72 13.57 3.07 -3.35
C ALA A 72 12.83 4.31 -2.85
N LYS A 73 13.49 5.46 -2.89
CA LYS A 73 12.92 6.75 -2.49
C LYS A 73 11.74 7.12 -3.38
N GLU A 74 11.88 6.96 -4.69
CA GLU A 74 10.82 7.27 -5.65
C GLU A 74 9.60 6.36 -5.44
N ILE A 75 9.85 5.06 -5.26
CA ILE A 75 8.78 4.09 -4.99
C ILE A 75 8.04 4.45 -3.70
N PHE A 76 8.77 4.81 -2.66
CA PHE A 76 8.17 5.21 -1.39
C PHE A 76 7.30 6.45 -1.55
N PHE A 77 7.77 7.48 -2.25
CA PHE A 77 7.00 8.70 -2.46
C PHE A 77 5.72 8.46 -3.25
N LYS A 78 5.78 7.58 -4.27
CA LYS A 78 4.58 7.20 -5.01
C LYS A 78 3.57 6.48 -4.12
N ALA A 79 4.05 5.52 -3.32
CA ALA A 79 3.20 4.79 -2.39
C ALA A 79 2.57 5.73 -1.35
N LYS A 80 3.33 6.68 -0.84
CA LYS A 80 2.82 7.66 0.11
C LYS A 80 1.71 8.51 -0.52
N ALA A 81 1.93 9.00 -1.73
CA ALA A 81 0.94 9.82 -2.43
C ALA A 81 -0.36 9.03 -2.66
N LEU A 82 -0.25 7.80 -3.15
CA LEU A 82 -1.41 6.94 -3.35
C LEU A 82 -2.07 6.58 -2.02
N GLY A 83 -1.28 6.33 -0.97
CA GLY A 83 -1.79 6.02 0.35
C GLY A 83 -2.69 7.12 0.90
N PHE A 84 -2.31 8.38 0.75
CA PHE A 84 -3.15 9.49 1.18
C PHE A 84 -4.43 9.61 0.35
N LYS A 85 -4.36 9.33 -0.95
CA LYS A 85 -5.55 9.28 -1.79
C LYS A 85 -6.51 8.16 -1.38
N LEU A 86 -5.97 6.99 -1.09
CA LEU A 86 -6.75 5.86 -0.60
C LEU A 86 -7.39 6.16 0.75
N LYS A 87 -6.64 6.79 1.65
CA LYS A 87 -7.15 7.18 2.96
C LYS A 87 -8.38 8.09 2.80
N GLU A 88 -8.29 9.06 1.89
CA GLU A 88 -9.37 9.99 1.61
C GLU A 88 -10.58 9.27 0.99
N SER A 89 -10.36 8.47 -0.06
CA SER A 89 -11.44 7.82 -0.79
C SER A 89 -12.17 6.73 0.00
N THR A 90 -11.48 6.08 0.93
CA THR A 90 -12.07 5.05 1.79
C THR A 90 -12.58 5.61 3.12
N ALA A 91 -12.40 6.91 3.36
CA ALA A 91 -12.77 7.58 4.61
C ALA A 91 -12.11 6.93 5.84
N GLN A 92 -10.89 6.44 5.67
CA GLN A 92 -10.12 5.86 6.78
C GLN A 92 -9.33 6.95 7.49
N ASP A 93 -9.05 6.73 8.77
CA ASP A 93 -8.25 7.67 9.56
C ASP A 93 -6.76 7.30 9.59
N SER A 94 -6.40 6.17 9.04
CA SER A 94 -5.00 5.72 9.06
C SER A 94 -4.70 4.73 7.94
N PHE A 95 -3.42 4.60 7.63
CA PHE A 95 -2.90 3.56 6.74
C PHE A 95 -1.42 3.32 7.06
N LEU A 96 -0.90 2.23 6.55
CA LEU A 96 0.45 1.79 6.83
C LEU A 96 1.18 1.50 5.53
N ILE A 97 2.46 1.83 5.46
CA ILE A 97 3.32 1.45 4.34
C ILE A 97 4.51 0.68 4.87
N THR A 98 4.76 -0.50 4.27
CA THR A 98 5.99 -1.25 4.53
C THR A 98 6.92 -1.16 3.34
N THR A 99 8.19 -1.04 3.62
CA THR A 99 9.29 -1.14 2.66
C THR A 99 10.26 -2.21 3.17
N PRO A 100 11.26 -2.60 2.40
CA PRO A 100 12.25 -3.57 2.91
C PRO A 100 12.93 -3.15 4.21
N GLU A 101 12.99 -1.86 4.50
CA GLU A 101 13.74 -1.34 5.65
C GLU A 101 12.87 -0.84 6.78
N TYR A 102 11.72 -0.23 6.48
CA TYR A 102 10.90 0.44 7.48
C TYR A 102 9.42 0.15 7.29
N THR A 103 8.69 0.28 8.40
CA THR A 103 7.23 0.30 8.42
C THR A 103 6.80 1.67 8.92
N HIS A 104 5.97 2.33 8.13
CA HIS A 104 5.46 3.66 8.42
C HIS A 104 3.97 3.60 8.66
N TRP A 105 3.48 4.42 9.59
CA TRP A 105 2.06 4.50 9.88
C TRP A 105 1.65 5.96 9.99
N TRP A 106 0.60 6.32 9.28
CA TRP A 106 -0.01 7.66 9.33
C TRP A 106 -1.41 7.54 9.90
N SER A 107 -1.76 8.44 10.81
CA SER A 107 -3.07 8.44 11.45
C SER A 107 -3.51 9.86 11.78
N ASP A 108 -4.81 10.10 11.64
CA ASP A 108 -5.43 11.34 12.11
C ASP A 108 -5.82 11.25 13.58
N ARG A 109 -5.65 10.09 14.20
CA ARG A 109 -5.98 9.89 15.61
C ARG A 109 -4.92 10.49 16.51
N GLU A 110 -5.34 11.30 17.46
CA GLU A 110 -4.43 12.00 18.37
C GLU A 110 -4.28 11.34 19.73
N GLN A 111 -4.96 10.23 19.98
CA GLN A 111 -4.97 9.60 21.30
C GLN A 111 -3.68 8.85 21.61
N LYS A 112 -3.32 8.85 22.88
CA LYS A 112 -2.24 7.99 23.38
C LYS A 112 -2.82 6.60 23.56
N TRP A 113 -2.11 5.60 23.07
CA TRP A 113 -2.61 4.24 23.04
C TRP A 113 -2.01 3.38 24.14
N THR A 114 -2.88 2.60 24.79
CA THR A 114 -2.47 1.50 25.65
C THR A 114 -2.19 0.29 24.76
N SER A 115 -1.52 -0.73 25.32
CA SER A 115 -1.30 -1.99 24.61
C SER A 115 -2.60 -2.63 24.17
N ALA A 116 -3.65 -2.55 25.00
CA ALA A 116 -4.95 -3.11 24.65
C ALA A 116 -5.60 -2.39 23.47
N GLU A 117 -5.45 -1.07 23.41
CA GLU A 117 -5.97 -0.28 22.30
C GLU A 117 -5.24 -0.59 20.99
N LEU A 118 -3.93 -0.78 21.05
CA LEU A 118 -3.15 -1.17 19.88
C LEU A 118 -3.61 -2.51 19.31
N VAL A 119 -3.93 -3.48 20.19
CA VAL A 119 -4.38 -4.80 19.75
C VAL A 119 -5.76 -4.74 19.11
N ARG A 120 -6.62 -3.82 19.53
CA ARG A 120 -7.98 -3.65 19.00
C ARG A 120 -8.05 -2.64 17.86
N SER A 121 -6.99 -1.91 17.61
CA SER A 121 -6.97 -0.90 16.58
C SER A 121 -6.73 -1.55 15.22
N SER A 122 -7.53 -1.17 14.23
CA SER A 122 -7.20 -1.47 12.85
C SER A 122 -6.07 -0.53 12.38
N LEU A 123 -5.61 -0.74 11.20
CA LEU A 123 -4.50 0.03 10.62
C LEU A 123 -4.73 1.55 10.49
#